data_bb93c6182263ebb1ea9c9c5889f9cee1
#
_entry.id   bb93c6182263ebb1ea9c9c5889f9cee1
#
_cell.length_a   1.000
_cell.length_b   1.000
_cell.length_c   1.000
_cell.angle_alpha   90.00
_cell.angle_beta   90.00
_cell.angle_gamma   90.00
#
_symmetry.space_group_name_H-M   'P 1'
#
loop_
_entity.id
_entity.type
_entity.pdbx_description
1 polymer ?
#
loop_
_entity_poly.entity_id
_entity_poly.type
_entity_poly.pdbx_seq_one_letter_code
_entity_poly.pdbx_strand_id
1 'polypeptide(L)'
;MGKLTYGTVKWFSTRKGYGYIAGDDGIDYFVHFNDLEEQPGGKFKYLDQDGRVSFIPISTPKGLSASRVVRLTDMGGADGS
;
A
#
# COMPACT_ATOMS: atom_id res chain seq x y z
N MET A 1 -8.45 -13.91 -9.42
CA MET A 1 -7.25 -13.47 -9.53
C MET A 1 -7.15 -12.06 -9.44
N GLY A 2 -6.39 -11.51 -8.64
CA GLY A 2 -6.26 -10.10 -8.47
C GLY A 2 -5.52 -9.47 -9.61
N LYS A 3 -5.80 -8.19 -9.83
CA LYS A 3 -5.17 -7.46 -10.85
C LYS A 3 -4.38 -6.36 -10.21
N LEU A 4 -3.18 -6.11 -10.65
CA LEU A 4 -2.34 -5.08 -10.09
C LEU A 4 -3.05 -3.74 -10.16
N THR A 5 -3.13 -3.07 -9.05
CA THR A 5 -3.82 -1.80 -8.93
C THR A 5 -2.89 -0.81 -8.26
N TYR A 6 -3.04 0.46 -8.56
CA TYR A 6 -2.22 1.50 -7.98
C TYR A 6 -3.07 2.40 -7.09
N GLY A 7 -2.46 3.00 -6.11
CA GLY A 7 -3.19 3.90 -5.23
C GLY A 7 -2.28 4.80 -4.44
N THR A 8 -2.89 5.59 -3.57
CA THR A 8 -2.18 6.53 -2.71
C THR A 8 -2.56 6.22 -1.27
N VAL A 9 -1.59 6.20 -0.39
CA VAL A 9 -1.83 5.90 1.01
C VAL A 9 -2.60 7.05 1.66
N LYS A 10 -3.78 6.76 2.20
CA LYS A 10 -4.55 7.78 2.90
C LYS A 10 -3.94 8.00 4.27
N TRP A 11 -3.63 6.94 4.97
CA TRP A 11 -2.93 6.99 6.23
C TRP A 11 -2.50 5.59 6.61
N PHE A 12 -1.51 5.48 7.45
CA PHE A 12 -1.07 4.20 7.93
C PHE A 12 -0.49 4.39 9.35
N SER A 13 -0.94 3.57 10.29
CA SER A 13 -0.46 3.63 11.65
C SER A 13 0.56 2.53 11.87
N THR A 14 1.84 2.93 12.00
CA THR A 14 2.89 1.96 12.26
C THR A 14 2.67 1.29 13.58
N ARG A 15 2.13 2.05 14.54
CA ARG A 15 1.91 1.52 15.81
C ARG A 15 0.83 0.49 15.81
N LYS A 16 -0.26 0.69 15.12
CA LYS A 16 -1.35 -0.25 15.06
C LYS A 16 -1.19 -1.28 13.98
N GLY A 17 -0.35 -1.01 13.01
CA GLY A 17 -0.06 -1.96 11.95
C GLY A 17 -1.08 -2.02 10.85
N TYR A 18 -1.84 -0.95 10.62
CA TYR A 18 -2.81 -0.97 9.52
C TYR A 18 -3.13 0.44 9.06
N GLY A 19 -3.80 0.53 7.94
CA GLY A 19 -4.21 1.79 7.38
C GLY A 19 -5.11 1.60 6.18
N TYR A 20 -5.20 2.62 5.34
CA TYR A 20 -6.05 2.59 4.16
C TYR A 20 -5.34 3.19 2.96
N ILE A 21 -5.63 2.64 1.81
CA ILE A 21 -5.11 3.11 0.53
C ILE A 21 -6.29 3.55 -0.32
N ALA A 22 -6.17 4.73 -0.92
CA ALA A 22 -7.18 5.20 -1.86
C ALA A 22 -6.76 4.69 -3.22
N GLY A 23 -7.45 3.72 -3.75
CA GLY A 23 -7.15 3.18 -5.07
C GLY A 23 -7.41 4.17 -6.15
N ASP A 24 -6.66 4.10 -7.21
CA ASP A 24 -6.89 4.97 -8.36
C ASP A 24 -8.25 4.67 -8.99
N ASP A 25 -8.84 3.54 -8.64
CA ASP A 25 -10.16 3.18 -9.11
C ASP A 25 -11.27 3.82 -8.28
N GLY A 26 -10.91 4.64 -7.30
CA GLY A 26 -11.89 5.31 -6.47
C GLY A 26 -12.35 4.50 -5.26
N ILE A 27 -11.73 3.37 -5.02
CA ILE A 27 -12.12 2.49 -3.92
C ILE A 27 -11.08 2.57 -2.83
N ASP A 28 -11.51 2.60 -1.57
CA ASP A 28 -10.61 2.57 -0.43
C ASP A 28 -10.34 1.14 -0.04
N TYR A 29 -9.09 0.80 0.18
CA TYR A 29 -8.69 -0.56 0.52
C TYR A 29 -8.01 -0.59 1.88
N PHE A 30 -8.41 -1.51 2.73
CA PHE A 30 -7.78 -1.71 4.02
C PHE A 30 -6.43 -2.38 3.78
N VAL A 31 -5.41 -2.01 4.52
CA VAL A 31 -4.11 -2.65 4.39
C VAL A 31 -3.56 -2.94 5.79
N HIS A 32 -3.01 -4.12 5.99
CA HIS A 32 -2.41 -4.53 7.24
C HIS A 32 -0.92 -4.73 6.98
N PHE A 33 -0.07 -4.54 8.01
CA PHE A 33 1.36 -4.58 7.79
C PHE A 33 1.81 -5.93 7.25
N ASN A 34 1.07 -6.98 7.49
CA ASN A 34 1.42 -8.28 6.93
C ASN A 34 1.28 -8.32 5.42
N ASP A 35 0.53 -7.39 4.86
CA ASP A 35 0.32 -7.34 3.42
C ASP A 35 1.39 -6.53 2.70
N LEU A 36 2.29 -5.91 3.44
CA LEU A 36 3.33 -5.11 2.84
C LEU A 36 4.48 -6.02 2.43
N GLU A 37 4.96 -5.85 1.22
CA GLU A 37 6.11 -6.63 0.76
C GLU A 37 7.37 -6.06 1.38
N GLU A 38 8.36 -6.89 1.57
CA GLU A 38 9.59 -6.42 2.13
C GLU A 38 10.25 -5.42 1.24
N GLN A 39 10.85 -4.40 1.83
CA GLN A 39 11.53 -3.38 1.07
C GLN A 39 13.00 -3.71 0.98
N PRO A 40 13.66 -3.38 -0.12
CA PRO A 40 15.09 -3.63 -0.26
C PRO A 40 15.83 -2.92 0.87
N GLY A 41 16.60 -3.65 1.60
CA GLY A 41 17.34 -3.08 2.70
C GLY A 41 16.50 -2.59 3.83
N GLY A 42 15.21 -2.74 3.75
CA GLY A 42 14.34 -2.22 4.77
C GLY A 42 14.12 -3.14 5.91
N LYS A 43 14.05 -2.60 7.08
CA LYS A 43 13.78 -3.37 8.22
C LYS A 43 12.40 -3.16 8.72
N PHE A 44 11.71 -2.12 8.24
CA PHE A 44 10.39 -1.82 8.72
C PHE A 44 9.36 -1.97 7.64
N LYS A 45 8.19 -2.42 8.01
CA LYS A 45 7.06 -2.50 7.10
C LYS A 45 6.13 -1.37 7.45
N TYR A 46 6.13 -0.33 6.65
CA TYR A 46 5.27 0.82 6.89
C TYR A 46 4.96 1.53 5.58
N LEU A 47 3.96 2.40 5.60
CA LEU A 47 3.60 3.20 4.44
C LEU A 47 3.58 4.65 4.85
N ASP A 48 4.02 5.52 3.94
CA ASP A 48 3.99 6.96 4.19
C ASP A 48 2.68 7.51 3.69
N GLN A 49 2.12 8.42 4.43
CA GLN A 49 0.89 9.09 4.01
C GLN A 49 1.16 9.79 2.69
N ASP A 50 0.22 9.69 1.79
CA ASP A 50 0.31 10.26 0.45
C ASP A 50 1.32 9.58 -0.47
N GLY A 51 1.96 8.52 -0.01
CA GLY A 51 2.88 7.77 -0.87
C GLY A 51 2.15 6.92 -1.88
N ARG A 52 2.78 6.67 -2.99
CA ARG A 52 2.18 5.84 -4.04
C ARG A 52 2.56 4.38 -3.83
N VAL A 53 1.61 3.51 -4.09
CA VAL A 53 1.82 2.07 -3.91
C VAL A 53 1.15 1.31 -5.04
N SER A 54 1.58 0.07 -5.21
CA SER A 54 0.87 -0.88 -6.04
C SER A 54 0.41 -2.02 -5.15
N PHE A 55 -0.65 -2.67 -5.50
CA PHE A 55 -1.17 -3.76 -4.68
C PHE A 55 -2.13 -4.63 -5.47
N ILE A 56 -2.48 -5.76 -4.90
CA ILE A 56 -3.46 -6.66 -5.49
C ILE A 56 -4.71 -6.59 -4.63
N PRO A 57 -5.83 -6.15 -5.16
CA PRO A 57 -7.07 -6.08 -4.38
C PRO A 57 -7.58 -7.46 -4.05
N ILE A 58 -8.05 -7.64 -2.82
CA ILE A 58 -8.69 -8.89 -2.44
C ILE A 58 -9.98 -8.58 -1.71
N SER A 59 -10.90 -9.50 -1.79
CA SER A 59 -12.17 -9.37 -1.12
C SER A 59 -12.13 -10.19 0.15
N THR A 60 -12.51 -9.59 1.27
CA THR A 60 -12.53 -10.30 2.55
C THR A 60 -13.91 -10.16 3.15
N PRO A 61 -14.22 -10.93 4.16
CA PRO A 61 -15.53 -10.80 4.81
C PRO A 61 -15.79 -9.42 5.37
N LYS A 62 -14.73 -8.66 5.65
CA LYS A 62 -14.88 -7.34 6.17
C LYS A 62 -14.89 -6.26 5.10
N GLY A 63 -14.63 -6.62 3.87
CA GLY A 63 -14.61 -5.65 2.78
C GLY A 63 -13.37 -5.84 1.92
N LEU A 64 -13.05 -4.81 1.17
CA LEU A 64 -11.93 -4.91 0.23
C LEU A 64 -10.61 -4.56 0.93
N SER A 65 -9.59 -5.31 0.63
CA SER A 65 -8.28 -5.13 1.21
C SER A 65 -7.22 -5.13 0.13
N ALA A 66 -6.06 -4.56 0.46
CA ALA A 66 -4.92 -4.58 -0.43
C ALA A 66 -3.95 -5.67 0.02
N SER A 67 -3.43 -6.44 -0.91
CA SER A 67 -2.42 -7.44 -0.58
C SER A 67 -1.21 -7.20 -1.45
N ARG A 68 -0.09 -7.74 -1.09
CA ARG A 68 1.16 -7.60 -1.84
C ARG A 68 1.45 -6.14 -2.14
N VAL A 69 1.43 -5.32 -1.13
CA VAL A 69 1.58 -3.88 -1.27
C VAL A 69 3.04 -3.50 -1.41
N VAL A 70 3.37 -2.77 -2.45
CA VAL A 70 4.73 -2.35 -2.73
C VAL A 70 4.78 -0.84 -2.80
N ARG A 71 5.72 -0.24 -2.10
CA ARG A 71 5.90 1.21 -2.15
C ARG A 71 6.60 1.58 -3.44
N LEU A 72 6.12 2.64 -4.05
CA LEU A 72 6.69 3.09 -5.32
C LEU A 72 7.50 4.36 -5.18
N THR A 73 7.89 4.68 -3.97
CA THR A 73 8.47 5.94 -3.72
C THR A 73 9.70 6.17 -4.35
N ASP A 74 10.50 5.19 -4.52
CA ASP A 74 11.75 5.47 -4.89
C ASP A 74 11.94 5.91 -6.16
N MET A 75 11.17 5.61 -6.97
CA MET A 75 11.43 5.94 -8.21
C MET A 75 11.40 7.28 -8.40
N GLY A 76 10.80 7.76 -7.88
CA GLY A 76 10.80 8.96 -8.14
C GLY A 76 11.69 9.71 -7.87
N GLY A 77 11.67 9.72 -7.49
CA GLY A 77 12.29 10.37 -7.16
C GLY A 77 13.22 10.67 -7.76
N ALA A 78 13.50 10.30 -7.83
CA ALA A 78 14.51 10.49 -8.27
C ALA A 78 14.55 11.31 -9.28
N ASP A 79 14.12 11.27 -9.40
CA ASP A 79 14.20 11.90 -9.93
C ASP A 79 14.09 12.71 -10.18
N GLY A 80 14.09 12.71 -10.02
CA GLY A 80 13.94 13.27 -9.95
C GLY A 80 13.87 13.64 -10.08
N SER A 81 13.89 13.36 -10.01
CA SER A 81 13.77 13.55 -9.93
C SER A 81 13.76 13.85 -10.03
#